data_3f02c23ca4f3cf80fc00ff73f645536c
#
_entry.id   3f02c23ca4f3cf80fc00ff73f645536c
#
_cell.length_a   1.000
_cell.length_b   1.000
_cell.length_c   1.000
_cell.angle_alpha   90.00
_cell.angle_beta   90.00
_cell.angle_gamma   90.00
#
_symmetry.space_group_name_H-M   'P 1'
#
loop_
_entity.id
_entity.type
_entity.pdbx_description
1 polymer ?
#
loop_
_entity_poly.entity_id
_entity_poly.type
_entity_poly.pdbx_seq_one_letter_code
_entity_poly.pdbx_strand_id
1 'polypeptide(L)'
;ASIKAASEETLSKYGIKHGVAIVELGPGKIMEAGATEGFIIQYVNDQPVKTPQDVIDAVKKSKRSVFIEGVTPSGRTGYFGFGI
;
A
#
# COMPACT_ATOMS: atom_id res chain seq x y z
N ALA A 1 7.22 8.75 -0.38
CA ALA A 1 5.87 8.68 0.17
C ALA A 1 5.91 8.43 1.67
N SER A 2 4.98 9.02 2.39
CA SER A 2 4.80 8.76 3.81
C SER A 2 3.69 7.73 3.98
N ILE A 3 3.96 6.70 4.77
CA ILE A 3 2.99 5.63 5.02
C ILE A 3 2.90 5.39 6.53
N LYS A 4 1.76 4.93 6.98
CA LYS A 4 1.56 4.53 8.37
C LYS A 4 0.53 3.40 8.46
N ALA A 5 0.53 2.67 9.57
CA ALA A 5 -0.46 1.62 9.79
C ALA A 5 -1.87 2.23 9.72
N ALA A 6 -2.78 1.56 9.04
CA ALA A 6 -4.17 2.02 8.97
C ALA A 6 -4.81 1.92 10.35
N SER A 7 -5.61 2.93 10.71
CA SER A 7 -6.30 2.95 11.99
C SER A 7 -7.43 1.93 12.01
N GLU A 8 -7.87 1.53 13.19
CA GLU A 8 -9.00 0.62 13.34
C GLU A 8 -10.26 1.19 12.68
N GLU A 9 -10.45 2.49 12.78
CA GLU A 9 -11.56 3.18 12.14
C GLU A 9 -11.51 3.01 10.63
N THR A 10 -10.34 3.20 10.04
CA THR A 10 -10.15 3.02 8.60
C THR A 10 -10.37 1.58 8.17
N LEU A 11 -9.83 0.63 8.91
CA LEU A 11 -10.01 -0.79 8.62
C LEU A 11 -11.48 -1.19 8.67
N SER A 12 -12.19 -0.70 9.68
CA SER A 12 -13.62 -0.96 9.83
C SER A 12 -14.43 -0.35 8.69
N LYS A 13 -14.08 0.88 8.29
CA LYS A 13 -14.75 1.59 7.21
C LYS A 13 -14.72 0.80 5.89
N TYR A 14 -13.60 0.17 5.61
CA TYR A 14 -13.43 -0.58 4.37
C TYR A 14 -13.67 -2.08 4.53
N GLY A 15 -14.00 -2.53 5.73
CA GLY A 15 -14.25 -3.95 5.99
C GLY A 15 -13.02 -4.83 5.82
N ILE A 16 -11.84 -4.31 6.13
CA ILE A 16 -10.57 -5.02 6.00
C ILE A 16 -9.94 -5.24 7.37
N LYS A 17 -9.04 -6.22 7.47
CA LYS A 17 -8.43 -6.59 8.74
C LYS A 17 -7.04 -6.01 8.95
N HIS A 18 -6.38 -5.59 7.90
CA HIS A 18 -5.03 -5.02 7.98
C HIS A 18 -4.78 -4.10 6.78
N GLY A 19 -3.81 -3.24 6.90
CA GLY A 19 -3.42 -2.36 5.83
C GLY A 19 -2.47 -1.27 6.27
N VAL A 20 -1.81 -0.65 5.30
CA VAL A 20 -0.89 0.46 5.51
C VAL A 20 -1.35 1.61 4.63
N ALA A 21 -1.69 2.73 5.26
CA ALA A 21 -2.22 3.89 4.54
C ALA A 21 -1.11 4.73 3.94
N ILE A 22 -1.31 5.16 2.70
CA ILE A 22 -0.44 6.17 2.07
C ILE A 22 -0.98 7.53 2.50
N VAL A 23 -0.22 8.20 3.36
CA VAL A 23 -0.63 9.48 3.94
C VAL A 23 -0.25 10.64 3.04
N GLU A 24 0.91 10.56 2.41
CA GLU A 24 1.43 11.63 1.58
C GLU A 24 2.26 11.04 0.44
N LEU A 25 2.01 11.53 -0.77
CA LEU A 25 2.79 11.15 -1.95
C LEU A 25 3.77 12.24 -2.31
N GLY A 26 5.05 11.84 -2.39
CA GLY A 26 6.06 12.67 -3.00
C GLY A 26 6.47 12.09 -4.35
N PRO A 27 7.38 12.72 -5.08
CA PRO A 27 7.89 12.16 -6.32
C PRO A 27 8.59 10.83 -6.05
N GLY A 28 8.36 9.85 -6.92
CA GLY A 28 8.96 8.53 -6.77
C GLY A 28 8.20 7.47 -7.55
N LYS A 29 8.67 6.22 -7.45
CA LYS A 29 8.11 5.10 -8.21
C LYS A 29 6.67 4.77 -7.87
N ILE A 30 6.28 4.91 -6.61
CA ILE A 30 4.91 4.64 -6.19
C ILE A 30 3.96 5.62 -6.84
N MET A 31 4.29 6.90 -6.84
CA MET A 31 3.50 7.93 -7.50
C MET A 31 3.44 7.69 -9.01
N GLU A 32 4.56 7.36 -9.63
CA GLU A 32 4.64 7.08 -11.06
C GLU A 32 3.80 5.88 -11.47
N ALA A 33 3.64 4.91 -10.57
CA ALA A 33 2.85 3.72 -10.81
C ALA A 33 1.34 3.97 -10.73
N GLY A 34 0.93 5.16 -10.31
CA GLY A 34 -0.48 5.53 -10.28
C GLY A 34 -1.14 5.49 -8.91
N ALA A 35 -0.36 5.34 -7.84
CA ALA A 35 -0.91 5.35 -6.49
C ALA A 35 -1.46 6.73 -6.14
N THR A 36 -2.42 6.77 -5.25
CA THR A 36 -3.03 8.02 -4.77
C THR A 36 -2.95 8.10 -3.26
N GLU A 37 -2.99 9.31 -2.73
CA GLU A 37 -3.08 9.52 -1.29
C GLU A 37 -4.38 8.90 -0.78
N GLY A 38 -4.31 8.28 0.39
CA GLY A 38 -5.47 7.60 0.97
C GLY A 38 -5.60 6.14 0.54
N PHE A 39 -4.75 5.66 -0.36
CA PHE A 39 -4.74 4.25 -0.74
C PHE A 39 -4.28 3.42 0.45
N ILE A 40 -4.96 2.31 0.70
CA ILE A 40 -4.62 1.40 1.78
C ILE A 40 -3.93 0.17 1.18
N ILE A 41 -2.65 0.02 1.46
CA ILE A 41 -1.87 -1.12 0.98
C ILE A 41 -2.18 -2.34 1.85
N GLN A 42 -2.68 -3.41 1.26
CA GLN A 42 -2.98 -4.64 1.99
C GLN A 42 -1.95 -5.73 1.73
N TYR A 43 -1.44 -5.81 0.51
CA TYR A 43 -0.49 -6.85 0.11
C TYR A 43 0.61 -6.26 -0.74
N VAL A 44 1.82 -6.77 -0.56
CA VAL A 44 2.96 -6.46 -1.43
C VAL A 44 3.51 -7.80 -1.90
N ASN A 45 3.46 -8.05 -3.21
CA ASN A 45 3.86 -9.32 -3.81
C ASN A 45 3.17 -10.52 -3.12
N ASP A 46 1.86 -10.38 -2.88
CA ASP A 46 1.01 -11.38 -2.23
C ASP A 46 1.31 -11.62 -0.74
N GLN A 47 2.14 -10.79 -0.14
CA GLN A 47 2.42 -10.86 1.30
C GLN A 47 1.59 -9.82 2.04
N PRO A 48 0.80 -10.23 3.04
CA PRO A 48 0.01 -9.27 3.81
C PRO A 48 0.90 -8.31 4.59
N VAL A 49 0.53 -7.04 4.61
CA VAL A 49 1.27 -6.01 5.32
C VAL A 49 0.37 -5.34 6.35
N LYS A 50 0.88 -5.13 7.54
CA LYS A 50 0.15 -4.53 8.66
C LYS A 50 0.79 -3.23 9.13
N THR A 51 2.09 -3.09 8.91
CA THR A 51 2.87 -1.93 9.37
C THR A 51 3.69 -1.38 8.22
N PRO A 52 4.11 -0.11 8.32
CA PRO A 52 5.02 0.45 7.32
C PRO A 52 6.30 -0.38 7.14
N GLN A 53 6.80 -0.95 8.23
CA GLN A 53 8.00 -1.77 8.14
C GLN A 53 7.77 -3.03 7.30
N ASP A 54 6.58 -3.62 7.38
CA ASP A 54 6.23 -4.76 6.54
C ASP A 54 6.31 -4.42 5.06
N VAL A 55 5.85 -3.23 4.68
CA VAL A 55 5.92 -2.75 3.29
C VAL A 55 7.38 -2.57 2.88
N ILE A 56 8.18 -1.92 3.71
CA ILE A 56 9.60 -1.69 3.43
C ILE A 56 10.34 -3.00 3.26
N ASP A 57 10.11 -3.96 4.16
CA ASP A 57 10.76 -5.27 4.10
C ASP A 57 10.36 -6.04 2.85
N ALA A 58 9.09 -6.00 2.48
CA ALA A 58 8.60 -6.68 1.28
C ALA A 58 9.23 -6.09 0.01
N VAL A 59 9.35 -4.76 -0.05
CA VAL A 59 9.98 -4.08 -1.18
C VAL A 59 11.46 -4.45 -1.27
N LYS A 60 12.16 -4.50 -0.13
CA LYS A 60 13.57 -4.89 -0.09
C LYS A 60 13.81 -6.31 -0.55
N LYS A 61 12.87 -7.21 -0.31
CA LYS A 61 12.95 -8.61 -0.74
C LYS A 61 12.66 -8.79 -2.22
N SER A 62 12.04 -7.80 -2.84
CA SER A 62 11.69 -7.85 -4.25
C SER A 62 12.92 -7.72 -5.12
N LYS A 63 13.04 -8.56 -6.14
CA LYS A 63 14.23 -8.60 -6.99
C LYS A 63 14.05 -7.92 -8.33
N ARG A 64 12.84 -7.89 -8.86
CA ARG A 64 12.57 -7.35 -10.21
C ARG A 64 11.46 -6.34 -10.22
N SER A 65 10.38 -6.63 -9.53
CA SER A 65 9.21 -5.77 -9.52
C SER A 65 8.50 -5.86 -8.19
N VAL A 66 7.71 -4.83 -7.91
CA VAL A 66 6.85 -4.76 -6.73
C VAL A 66 5.42 -4.67 -7.23
N PHE A 67 4.57 -5.56 -6.74
CA PHE A 67 3.14 -5.54 -7.04
C PHE A 67 2.38 -5.25 -5.74
N ILE A 68 1.59 -4.19 -5.76
CA ILE A 68 0.87 -3.73 -4.58
C ILE A 68 -0.64 -3.86 -4.82
N GLU A 69 -1.34 -4.45 -3.85
CA GLU A 69 -2.78 -4.59 -3.88
C GLU A 69 -3.38 -3.99 -2.63
N GLY A 70 -4.52 -3.36 -2.77
CA GLY A 70 -5.18 -2.75 -1.64
C GLY A 70 -6.51 -2.11 -1.99
N VAL A 71 -6.89 -1.09 -1.21
CA VAL A 71 -8.18 -0.43 -1.33
C VAL A 71 -7.99 1.05 -1.64
N THR A 72 -8.70 1.53 -2.64
CA THR A 72 -8.68 2.95 -3.01
C THR A 72 -9.52 3.77 -2.02
N PRO A 73 -9.35 5.11 -1.98
CA PRO A 73 -10.17 5.95 -1.12
C PRO A 73 -11.67 5.83 -1.36
N SER A 74 -12.08 5.39 -2.54
CA SER A 74 -13.49 5.17 -2.85
C SER A 74 -14.01 3.82 -2.37
N GLY A 75 -13.16 3.00 -1.75
CA GLY A 75 -13.56 1.69 -1.21
C GLY A 75 -13.47 0.54 -2.21
N ARG A 76 -12.85 0.74 -3.34
CA ARG A 76 -12.69 -0.28 -4.37
C ARG A 76 -11.33 -0.95 -4.28
N THR A 77 -11.28 -2.22 -4.68
CA THR A 77 -9.99 -2.91 -4.78
C THR A 77 -9.17 -2.27 -5.89
N GLY A 78 -7.93 -1.97 -5.58
CA GLY A 78 -7.00 -1.41 -6.54
C GLY A 78 -5.65 -2.10 -6.44
N TYR A 79 -4.89 -2.03 -7.51
CA TYR A 79 -3.55 -2.57 -7.51
C TYR A 79 -2.68 -1.82 -8.52
N PHE A 80 -1.39 -1.82 -8.26
CA PHE A 80 -0.43 -1.21 -9.16
C PHE A 80 0.93 -1.88 -8.94
N GLY A 81 1.80 -1.73 -9.92
CA GLY A 81 3.13 -2.31 -9.85
C GLY A 81 4.17 -1.39 -10.44
N PHE A 82 5.41 -1.62 -10.07
CA PHE A 82 6.54 -0.88 -10.62
C PHE A 82 7.79 -1.76 -10.61
N GLY A 83 8.73 -1.42 -11.51
CA GLY A 83 10.02 -2.10 -11.56
C GLY A 83 11.00 -1.49 -10.56
N ILE A 84 11.86 -2.32 -10.06
CA ILE A 84 12.93 -1.89 -9.16
C ILE A 84 14.17 -1.56 -9.96
#